data_063bb9c96624d8beacb4bbae8fc0a4d8
#
_entry.id   063bb9c96624d8beacb4bbae8fc0a4d8
#
_cell.length_a   1.000
_cell.length_b   1.000
_cell.length_c   1.000
_cell.angle_alpha   90.00
_cell.angle_beta   90.00
_cell.angle_gamma   90.00
#
_symmetry.space_group_name_H-M   'P 1'
#
loop_
_entity.id
_entity.type
_entity.pdbx_description
1 polymer ?
#
loop_
_entity_poly.entity_id
_entity_poly.type
_entity_poly.pdbx_seq_one_letter_code
_entity_poly.pdbx_strand_id
1 'polypeptide(L)'
;EIDEYCRDKIDWSASPWDMDSVEFLSQYDLPWVKIASATLTDYELVRECSSRFDKIILSTGMSTIEEIDGAVKAMGGEVGNYRSQLQRCEYALLHCNSTYPAQVDDLNLSCIKTLRDRYGCEVGYSGHEYGLTTTISSICFGANIIERHITLDKAMWGSDQMVSVEPHGLIKLVRGVREL
;
A
#
# COMPACT_ATOMS: atom_id res chain seq x y z
N GLU A 1 -0.50 3.22 23.44
CA GLU A 1 0.90 3.73 23.33
C GLU A 1 1.21 4.28 21.95
N ILE A 2 1.10 3.47 20.84
CA ILE A 2 1.40 3.97 19.47
C ILE A 2 0.51 5.15 19.14
N ASP A 3 -0.79 5.04 19.30
CA ASP A 3 -1.75 6.09 19.03
C ASP A 3 -1.43 7.38 19.84
N GLU A 4 -1.15 7.23 21.12
CA GLU A 4 -0.77 8.34 21.99
C GLU A 4 0.59 8.96 21.58
N TYR A 5 1.56 8.12 21.18
CA TYR A 5 2.87 8.60 20.74
C TYR A 5 2.82 9.35 19.42
N CYS A 6 2.00 8.88 18.46
CA CYS A 6 1.89 9.47 17.13
C CYS A 6 1.02 10.74 17.11
N ARG A 7 0.13 10.92 18.09
CA ARG A 7 -0.78 12.06 18.18
C ARG A 7 -0.03 13.39 17.99
N ASP A 8 -0.53 14.20 17.08
CA ASP A 8 0.05 15.50 16.70
C ASP A 8 1.47 15.47 16.11
N LYS A 9 2.00 14.28 15.78
CA LYS A 9 3.35 14.11 15.21
C LYS A 9 3.34 13.50 13.82
N ILE A 10 2.62 12.39 13.65
CA ILE A 10 2.58 11.63 12.40
C ILE A 10 1.35 10.73 12.39
N ASP A 11 0.71 10.61 11.24
CA ASP A 11 -0.34 9.62 11.03
C ASP A 11 0.21 8.20 11.16
N TRP A 12 -0.59 7.32 11.72
CA TRP A 12 -0.28 5.90 11.79
C TRP A 12 -1.45 5.06 11.28
N SER A 13 -1.16 3.87 10.86
CA SER A 13 -2.15 2.89 10.44
C SER A 13 -1.62 1.47 10.67
N ALA A 14 -2.46 0.48 10.41
CA ALA A 14 -2.07 -0.92 10.49
C ALA A 14 -2.78 -1.75 9.42
N SER A 15 -2.30 -2.99 9.22
CA SER A 15 -2.92 -3.96 8.32
C SER A 15 -3.71 -4.98 9.16
N PRO A 16 -5.04 -5.06 9.05
CA PRO A 16 -5.79 -6.17 9.61
C PRO A 16 -5.54 -7.44 8.78
N TRP A 17 -5.46 -8.58 9.44
CA TRP A 17 -5.27 -9.89 8.82
C TRP A 17 -6.46 -10.83 9.06
N ASP A 18 -7.42 -10.41 9.87
CA ASP A 18 -8.65 -11.12 10.24
C ASP A 18 -9.73 -10.13 10.71
N MET A 19 -10.94 -10.64 10.94
CA MET A 19 -12.09 -9.83 11.36
C MET A 19 -11.93 -9.22 12.75
N ASP A 20 -11.29 -9.94 13.68
CA ASP A 20 -11.04 -9.44 15.05
C ASP A 20 -10.09 -8.23 15.00
N SER A 21 -9.09 -8.28 14.10
CA SER A 21 -8.17 -7.16 13.84
C SER A 21 -8.89 -5.95 13.24
N VAL A 22 -9.88 -6.15 12.36
CA VAL A 22 -10.70 -5.06 11.81
C VAL A 22 -11.51 -4.41 12.94
N GLU A 23 -12.16 -5.20 13.78
CA GLU A 23 -12.92 -4.71 14.92
C GLU A 23 -12.02 -3.95 15.90
N PHE A 24 -10.85 -4.49 16.20
CA PHE A 24 -9.87 -3.82 17.05
C PHE A 24 -9.42 -2.47 16.49
N LEU A 25 -9.08 -2.42 15.20
CA LEU A 25 -8.60 -1.18 14.57
C LEU A 25 -9.70 -0.13 14.43
N SER A 26 -10.97 -0.53 14.31
CA SER A 26 -12.11 0.40 14.20
C SER A 26 -12.37 1.23 15.47
N GLN A 27 -11.66 0.93 16.57
CA GLN A 27 -11.70 1.73 17.80
C GLN A 27 -10.82 2.99 17.74
N TYR A 28 -10.01 3.12 16.69
CA TYR A 28 -9.09 4.25 16.49
C TYR A 28 -9.54 5.09 15.30
N ASP A 29 -9.26 6.38 15.37
CA ASP A 29 -9.46 7.31 14.25
C ASP A 29 -8.27 7.23 13.30
N LEU A 30 -8.28 6.21 12.44
CA LEU A 30 -7.20 5.96 11.49
C LEU A 30 -7.47 6.69 10.18
N PRO A 31 -6.48 7.42 9.62
CA PRO A 31 -6.65 8.13 8.35
C PRO A 31 -6.82 7.19 7.15
N TRP A 32 -6.35 5.96 7.26
CA TRP A 32 -6.55 4.86 6.31
C TRP A 32 -6.31 3.52 7.01
N VAL A 33 -6.68 2.43 6.35
CA VAL A 33 -6.25 1.07 6.71
C VAL A 33 -5.51 0.45 5.54
N LYS A 34 -4.49 -0.37 5.82
CA LYS A 34 -3.69 -1.04 4.80
C LYS A 34 -4.15 -2.48 4.60
N ILE A 35 -4.44 -2.86 3.37
CA ILE A 35 -4.64 -4.26 2.97
C ILE A 35 -3.36 -4.76 2.30
N ALA A 36 -2.74 -5.77 2.89
CA ALA A 36 -1.53 -6.39 2.36
C ALA A 36 -1.84 -7.18 1.08
N SER A 37 -0.83 -7.39 0.21
CA SER A 37 -0.99 -8.21 -1.00
C SER A 37 -1.53 -9.61 -0.69
N ALA A 38 -1.10 -10.20 0.41
CA ALA A 38 -1.50 -11.55 0.81
C ALA A 38 -2.99 -11.69 1.18
N THR A 39 -3.64 -10.58 1.56
CA THR A 39 -5.07 -10.57 1.94
C THR A 39 -5.97 -9.89 0.92
N LEU A 40 -5.44 -9.49 -0.25
CA LEU A 40 -6.23 -8.85 -1.30
C LEU A 40 -7.41 -9.71 -1.77
N THR A 41 -7.21 -11.03 -1.86
CA THR A 41 -8.23 -11.99 -2.32
C THR A 41 -9.22 -12.42 -1.23
N ASP A 42 -9.01 -12.00 0.01
CA ASP A 42 -10.00 -12.12 1.08
C ASP A 42 -11.04 -11.00 0.94
N TYR A 43 -12.00 -11.23 0.02
CA TYR A 43 -13.03 -10.22 -0.30
C TYR A 43 -13.98 -9.93 0.86
N GLU A 44 -14.08 -10.82 1.84
CA GLU A 44 -14.85 -10.59 3.05
C GLU A 44 -14.16 -9.58 3.96
N LEU A 45 -12.87 -9.77 4.20
CA LEU A 45 -12.02 -8.84 4.94
C LEU A 45 -12.00 -7.45 4.25
N VAL A 46 -11.80 -7.43 2.92
CA VAL A 46 -11.79 -6.18 2.14
C VAL A 46 -13.12 -5.44 2.26
N ARG A 47 -14.24 -6.16 2.18
CA ARG A 47 -15.59 -5.59 2.34
C ARG A 47 -15.81 -5.02 3.73
N GLU A 48 -15.40 -5.75 4.77
CA GLU A 48 -15.55 -5.31 6.15
C GLU A 48 -14.71 -4.05 6.41
N CYS A 49 -13.45 -4.02 5.96
CA CYS A 49 -12.62 -2.82 6.03
C CYS A 49 -13.30 -1.63 5.33
N SER A 50 -13.86 -1.84 4.12
CA SER A 50 -14.52 -0.75 3.38
C SER A 50 -15.81 -0.23 4.04
N SER A 51 -16.38 -0.99 4.95
CA SER A 51 -17.57 -0.58 5.71
C SER A 51 -17.25 0.22 6.98
N ARG A 52 -16.01 0.13 7.46
CA ARG A 52 -15.58 0.69 8.74
C ARG A 52 -14.56 1.83 8.63
N PHE A 53 -13.86 1.93 7.51
CA PHE A 53 -12.81 2.94 7.33
C PHE A 53 -13.08 3.77 6.08
N ASP A 54 -12.79 5.06 6.17
CA ASP A 54 -13.04 6.02 5.09
C ASP A 54 -12.07 5.85 3.90
N LYS A 55 -10.85 5.33 4.15
CA LYS A 55 -9.84 5.10 3.12
C LYS A 55 -9.10 3.78 3.30
N ILE A 56 -8.91 3.07 2.18
CA ILE A 56 -8.13 1.84 2.10
C ILE A 56 -6.95 2.02 1.15
N ILE A 57 -5.76 1.58 1.58
CA ILE A 57 -4.59 1.42 0.71
C ILE A 57 -4.35 -0.07 0.49
N LEU A 58 -4.50 -0.54 -0.75
CA LEU A 58 -4.47 -1.96 -1.12
C LEU A 58 -3.24 -2.26 -1.98
N SER A 59 -2.37 -3.17 -1.53
CA SER A 59 -1.24 -3.65 -2.33
C SER A 59 -1.66 -4.80 -3.24
N THR A 60 -1.17 -4.81 -4.50
CA THR A 60 -1.62 -5.72 -5.56
C THR A 60 -0.59 -6.79 -5.95
N GLY A 61 0.43 -7.01 -5.12
CA GLY A 61 1.43 -8.04 -5.36
C GLY A 61 0.82 -9.44 -5.43
N MET A 62 1.36 -10.30 -6.28
CA MET A 62 0.91 -11.69 -6.52
C MET A 62 -0.53 -11.81 -7.06
N SER A 63 -1.19 -10.72 -7.41
CA SER A 63 -2.59 -10.74 -7.83
C SER A 63 -2.74 -10.55 -9.32
N THR A 64 -3.70 -11.26 -9.91
CA THR A 64 -4.15 -11.03 -11.28
C THR A 64 -5.07 -9.81 -11.35
N ILE A 65 -5.29 -9.31 -12.55
CA ILE A 65 -6.24 -8.20 -12.78
C ILE A 65 -7.66 -8.58 -12.33
N GLU A 66 -8.07 -9.83 -12.55
CA GLU A 66 -9.40 -10.34 -12.14
C GLU A 66 -9.56 -10.36 -10.62
N GLU A 67 -8.51 -10.70 -9.87
CA GLU A 67 -8.51 -10.67 -8.41
C GLU A 67 -8.57 -9.21 -7.88
N ILE A 68 -7.83 -8.29 -8.50
CA ILE A 68 -7.92 -6.87 -8.16
C ILE A 68 -9.33 -6.32 -8.48
N ASP A 69 -9.92 -6.69 -9.62
CA ASP A 69 -11.31 -6.35 -9.96
C ASP A 69 -12.29 -6.86 -8.89
N GLY A 70 -12.04 -8.08 -8.38
CA GLY A 70 -12.83 -8.67 -7.29
C GLY A 70 -12.74 -7.85 -5.99
N ALA A 71 -11.54 -7.45 -5.59
CA ALA A 71 -11.32 -6.62 -4.42
C ALA A 71 -11.99 -5.23 -4.56
N VAL A 72 -11.85 -4.59 -5.72
CA VAL A 72 -12.52 -3.30 -6.00
C VAL A 72 -14.05 -3.43 -5.91
N LYS A 73 -14.63 -4.49 -6.46
CA LYS A 73 -16.07 -4.76 -6.33
C LYS A 73 -16.49 -5.04 -4.89
N ALA A 74 -15.65 -5.72 -4.11
CA ALA A 74 -15.93 -5.98 -2.68
C ALA A 74 -16.02 -4.67 -1.87
N MET A 75 -15.27 -3.65 -2.24
CA MET A 75 -15.35 -2.30 -1.67
C MET A 75 -16.57 -1.48 -2.17
N GLY A 76 -17.42 -2.07 -3.03
CA GLY A 76 -18.51 -1.35 -3.69
C GLY A 76 -18.03 -0.45 -4.85
N GLY A 77 -16.78 -0.57 -5.25
CA GLY A 77 -16.23 0.13 -6.39
C GLY A 77 -16.68 -0.47 -7.73
N GLU A 78 -16.50 0.31 -8.79
CA GLU A 78 -16.81 -0.07 -10.16
C GLU A 78 -15.57 0.13 -11.02
N VAL A 79 -15.15 -0.91 -11.73
CA VAL A 79 -13.95 -0.85 -12.58
C VAL A 79 -14.12 0.24 -13.65
N GLY A 80 -13.16 1.17 -13.71
CA GLY A 80 -13.23 2.32 -14.61
C GLY A 80 -14.10 3.49 -14.12
N ASN A 81 -14.72 3.38 -12.95
CA ASN A 81 -15.54 4.43 -12.35
C ASN A 81 -15.24 4.59 -10.86
N TYR A 82 -14.07 5.16 -10.54
CA TYR A 82 -13.58 5.36 -9.18
C TYR A 82 -14.54 6.10 -8.24
N ARG A 83 -15.42 6.95 -8.77
CA ARG A 83 -16.40 7.71 -8.00
C ARG A 83 -17.82 7.16 -8.15
N SER A 84 -17.95 5.85 -8.27
CA SER A 84 -19.25 5.19 -8.27
C SER A 84 -20.06 5.55 -7.02
N GLN A 85 -21.35 5.79 -7.17
CA GLN A 85 -22.25 6.04 -6.03
C GLN A 85 -22.38 4.83 -5.09
N LEU A 86 -21.92 3.66 -5.51
CA LEU A 86 -21.93 2.42 -4.73
C LEU A 86 -20.65 2.25 -3.91
N GLN A 87 -19.62 3.09 -4.16
CA GLN A 87 -18.35 3.04 -3.44
C GLN A 87 -18.54 3.45 -1.98
N ARG A 88 -18.08 2.59 -1.07
CA ARG A 88 -18.26 2.78 0.38
C ARG A 88 -17.16 3.62 1.02
N CYS A 89 -15.96 3.55 0.46
CA CYS A 89 -14.77 4.25 0.97
C CYS A 89 -13.89 4.72 -0.20
N GLU A 90 -12.98 5.64 0.07
CA GLU A 90 -11.89 5.92 -0.85
C GLU A 90 -10.90 4.76 -0.86
N TYR A 91 -10.23 4.52 -2.00
CA TYR A 91 -9.16 3.54 -2.07
C TYR A 91 -8.02 3.99 -2.96
N ALA A 92 -6.83 3.48 -2.65
CA ALA A 92 -5.65 3.59 -3.49
C ALA A 92 -5.06 2.20 -3.74
N LEU A 93 -4.48 1.98 -4.92
CA LEU A 93 -3.83 0.73 -5.28
C LEU A 93 -2.31 0.93 -5.33
N LEU A 94 -1.55 0.04 -4.67
CA LEU A 94 -0.11 0.05 -4.76
C LEU A 94 0.36 -1.08 -5.67
N HIS A 95 1.07 -0.73 -6.75
CA HIS A 95 1.85 -1.73 -7.48
C HIS A 95 2.94 -2.28 -6.58
N CYS A 96 3.09 -3.60 -6.55
CA CYS A 96 3.97 -4.29 -5.63
C CYS A 96 4.49 -5.58 -6.26
N ASN A 97 5.78 -5.88 -6.08
CA ASN A 97 6.35 -7.20 -6.28
C ASN A 97 6.62 -7.84 -4.92
N SER A 98 6.03 -9.00 -4.66
CA SER A 98 6.07 -9.67 -3.34
C SER A 98 7.24 -10.65 -3.18
N THR A 99 8.36 -10.45 -3.87
CA THR A 99 9.63 -11.10 -3.60
C THR A 99 10.53 -10.22 -2.72
N TYR A 100 11.29 -10.82 -1.81
CA TYR A 100 12.12 -10.12 -0.82
C TYR A 100 13.56 -10.66 -0.84
N PRO A 101 14.52 -10.04 -1.54
CA PRO A 101 14.40 -8.81 -2.37
C PRO A 101 13.73 -9.05 -3.73
N ALA A 102 13.02 -8.05 -4.22
CA ALA A 102 12.53 -8.02 -5.59
C ALA A 102 13.69 -7.69 -6.55
N GLN A 103 13.77 -8.45 -7.66
CA GLN A 103 14.77 -8.19 -8.69
C GLN A 103 14.32 -7.03 -9.58
N VAL A 104 15.25 -6.19 -10.01
CA VAL A 104 14.94 -4.98 -10.79
C VAL A 104 14.20 -5.30 -12.09
N ASP A 105 14.57 -6.40 -12.74
CA ASP A 105 13.97 -6.83 -14.02
C ASP A 105 12.51 -7.27 -13.87
N ASP A 106 12.07 -7.62 -12.65
CA ASP A 106 10.71 -8.10 -12.34
C ASP A 106 9.78 -6.98 -11.83
N LEU A 107 10.28 -5.76 -11.62
CA LEU A 107 9.53 -4.70 -10.95
C LEU A 107 8.42 -4.08 -11.80
N ASN A 108 8.55 -4.07 -13.13
CA ASN A 108 7.51 -3.64 -14.07
C ASN A 108 6.79 -2.34 -13.67
N LEU A 109 7.51 -1.25 -13.42
CA LEU A 109 6.92 0.02 -12.96
C LEU A 109 5.79 0.57 -13.86
N SER A 110 5.75 0.16 -15.14
CA SER A 110 4.64 0.49 -16.04
C SER A 110 3.27 -0.02 -15.57
N CYS A 111 3.23 -1.03 -14.69
CA CYS A 111 1.99 -1.49 -14.07
C CYS A 111 1.29 -0.38 -13.24
N ILE A 112 2.04 0.59 -12.71
CA ILE A 112 1.48 1.77 -12.02
C ILE A 112 0.51 2.51 -12.97
N LYS A 113 0.95 2.75 -14.20
CA LYS A 113 0.09 3.37 -15.22
C LYS A 113 -1.10 2.50 -15.57
N THR A 114 -0.90 1.19 -15.71
CA THR A 114 -1.98 0.23 -16.01
C THR A 114 -3.07 0.26 -14.94
N LEU A 115 -2.68 0.24 -13.65
CA LEU A 115 -3.62 0.34 -12.54
C LEU A 115 -4.38 1.67 -12.54
N ARG A 116 -3.68 2.78 -12.73
CA ARG A 116 -4.32 4.10 -12.80
C ARG A 116 -5.32 4.20 -13.94
N ASP A 117 -4.92 3.76 -15.13
CA ASP A 117 -5.78 3.88 -16.34
C ASP A 117 -7.01 2.95 -16.24
N ARG A 118 -6.88 1.80 -15.56
CA ARG A 118 -7.99 0.85 -15.39
C ARG A 118 -8.97 1.26 -14.30
N TYR A 119 -8.48 1.70 -13.14
CA TYR A 119 -9.31 1.92 -11.96
C TYR A 119 -9.64 3.40 -11.71
N GLY A 120 -8.88 4.32 -12.27
CA GLY A 120 -9.10 5.77 -12.12
C GLY A 120 -8.84 6.28 -10.70
N CYS A 121 -8.27 5.46 -9.80
CA CYS A 121 -7.99 5.80 -8.41
C CYS A 121 -6.57 6.36 -8.23
N GLU A 122 -6.24 6.77 -7.02
CA GLU A 122 -4.86 7.00 -6.62
C GLU A 122 -4.04 5.72 -6.77
N VAL A 123 -2.82 5.84 -7.25
CA VAL A 123 -1.90 4.71 -7.39
C VAL A 123 -0.57 5.01 -6.72
N GLY A 124 0.07 3.98 -6.21
CA GLY A 124 1.37 4.08 -5.57
C GLY A 124 2.27 2.89 -5.90
N TYR A 125 3.38 2.87 -5.21
CA TYR A 125 4.39 1.82 -5.31
C TYR A 125 4.80 1.33 -3.94
N SER A 126 4.72 0.02 -3.72
CA SER A 126 5.23 -0.68 -2.54
C SER A 126 6.47 -1.45 -2.95
N GLY A 127 7.64 -0.96 -2.56
CA GLY A 127 8.93 -1.44 -3.03
C GLY A 127 9.65 -2.37 -2.07
N HIS A 128 10.12 -3.54 -2.58
CA HIS A 128 10.89 -4.55 -1.86
C HIS A 128 12.26 -4.81 -2.49
N GLU A 129 12.68 -3.96 -3.41
CA GLU A 129 13.99 -4.01 -4.04
C GLU A 129 15.08 -3.39 -3.16
N TYR A 130 16.34 -3.72 -3.47
CA TYR A 130 17.48 -3.04 -2.87
C TYR A 130 17.61 -1.60 -3.40
N GLY A 131 18.01 -0.70 -2.52
CA GLY A 131 18.28 0.70 -2.88
C GLY A 131 17.00 1.55 -2.95
N LEU A 132 17.11 2.73 -3.53
CA LEU A 132 16.07 3.75 -3.55
C LEU A 132 15.70 4.21 -4.96
N THR A 133 16.56 3.94 -5.93
CA THR A 133 16.43 4.48 -7.30
C THR A 133 15.10 4.10 -7.94
N THR A 134 14.73 2.82 -7.89
CA THR A 134 13.47 2.35 -8.48
C THR A 134 12.25 2.95 -7.77
N THR A 135 12.28 2.96 -6.43
CA THR A 135 11.22 3.58 -5.64
C THR A 135 11.05 5.07 -6.00
N ILE A 136 12.14 5.84 -6.10
CA ILE A 136 12.08 7.25 -6.51
C ILE A 136 11.58 7.37 -7.95
N SER A 137 12.07 6.51 -8.87
CA SER A 137 11.64 6.52 -10.27
C SER A 137 10.17 6.20 -10.47
N SER A 138 9.52 5.51 -9.53
CA SER A 138 8.08 5.18 -9.62
C SER A 138 7.20 6.42 -9.72
N ILE A 139 7.65 7.57 -9.21
CA ILE A 139 6.98 8.86 -9.33
C ILE A 139 6.83 9.26 -10.80
N CYS A 140 7.86 9.01 -11.64
CA CYS A 140 7.81 9.30 -13.07
C CYS A 140 6.78 8.43 -13.81
N PHE A 141 6.38 7.29 -13.23
CA PHE A 141 5.31 6.42 -13.75
C PHE A 141 3.93 6.79 -13.18
N GLY A 142 3.87 7.78 -12.29
CA GLY A 142 2.64 8.35 -11.74
C GLY A 142 2.26 7.79 -10.37
N ALA A 143 3.19 7.19 -9.63
CA ALA A 143 2.98 6.86 -8.22
C ALA A 143 2.90 8.15 -7.40
N ASN A 144 1.86 8.28 -6.57
CA ASN A 144 1.69 9.39 -5.62
C ASN A 144 1.69 8.91 -4.16
N ILE A 145 1.79 7.60 -3.96
CA ILE A 145 1.96 6.96 -2.64
C ILE A 145 3.18 6.05 -2.72
N ILE A 146 4.08 6.17 -1.76
CA ILE A 146 5.26 5.31 -1.64
C ILE A 146 5.20 4.57 -0.32
N GLU A 147 5.35 3.25 -0.39
CA GLU A 147 5.48 2.37 0.77
C GLU A 147 6.82 1.66 0.76
N ARG A 148 7.52 1.65 1.88
CA ARG A 148 8.77 0.92 2.09
C ARG A 148 8.84 0.36 3.50
N HIS A 149 9.38 -0.85 3.62
CA HIS A 149 9.83 -1.36 4.91
C HIS A 149 10.95 -0.49 5.47
N ILE A 150 10.96 -0.29 6.79
CA ILE A 150 12.02 0.44 7.50
C ILE A 150 12.67 -0.46 8.56
N THR A 151 13.94 -0.25 8.81
CA THR A 151 14.71 -0.91 9.87
C THR A 151 15.71 0.05 10.49
N LEU A 152 16.09 -0.20 11.73
CA LEU A 152 17.19 0.52 12.35
C LEU A 152 18.55 0.01 11.87
N ASP A 153 18.67 -1.26 11.52
CA ASP A 153 19.88 -1.89 11.02
C ASP A 153 19.51 -3.11 10.14
N LYS A 154 19.98 -3.12 8.91
CA LYS A 154 19.78 -4.23 7.95
C LYS A 154 20.42 -5.55 8.37
N ALA A 155 21.40 -5.51 9.28
CA ALA A 155 22.04 -6.70 9.81
C ALA A 155 21.24 -7.38 10.94
N MET A 156 20.13 -6.77 11.39
CA MET A 156 19.24 -7.39 12.38
C MET A 156 18.63 -8.67 11.83
N TRP A 157 18.27 -9.57 12.75
CA TRP A 157 17.57 -10.81 12.39
C TRP A 157 16.13 -10.49 11.89
N GLY A 158 15.75 -11.11 10.76
CA GLY A 158 14.42 -11.00 10.16
C GLY A 158 14.49 -11.03 8.63
N SER A 159 13.47 -11.57 7.99
CA SER A 159 13.39 -11.74 6.53
C SER A 159 13.45 -10.41 5.77
N ASP A 160 12.86 -9.35 6.33
CA ASP A 160 12.60 -8.10 5.65
C ASP A 160 13.70 -7.04 5.89
N GLN A 161 14.60 -7.31 6.85
CA GLN A 161 15.63 -6.33 7.25
C GLN A 161 16.52 -5.89 6.07
N MET A 162 16.92 -6.83 5.23
CA MET A 162 17.82 -6.55 4.12
C MET A 162 17.24 -5.63 3.04
N VAL A 163 15.92 -5.70 2.81
CA VAL A 163 15.21 -4.87 1.83
C VAL A 163 14.66 -3.58 2.42
N SER A 164 14.69 -3.47 3.74
CA SER A 164 14.19 -2.31 4.48
C SER A 164 15.10 -1.10 4.29
N VAL A 165 14.52 0.07 4.49
CA VAL A 165 15.23 1.35 4.42
C VAL A 165 15.65 1.77 5.83
N GLU A 166 16.94 2.05 6.03
CA GLU A 166 17.45 2.61 7.28
C GLU A 166 17.13 4.11 7.39
N PRO A 167 17.15 4.72 8.59
CA PRO A 167 16.76 6.11 8.79
C PRO A 167 17.46 7.10 7.84
N HIS A 168 18.77 6.90 7.60
CA HIS A 168 19.52 7.73 6.65
C HIS A 168 19.03 7.56 5.20
N GLY A 169 18.67 6.34 4.81
CA GLY A 169 18.06 6.04 3.52
C GLY A 169 16.67 6.67 3.39
N LEU A 170 15.87 6.64 4.47
CA LEU A 170 14.53 7.24 4.48
C LEU A 170 14.60 8.76 4.23
N ILE A 171 15.55 9.46 4.85
CA ILE A 171 15.76 10.91 4.60
C ILE A 171 16.05 11.15 3.12
N LYS A 172 16.92 10.33 2.51
CA LYS A 172 17.25 10.45 1.08
C LYS A 172 16.04 10.12 0.18
N LEU A 173 15.28 9.10 0.55
CA LEU A 173 14.06 8.70 -0.18
C LEU A 173 13.05 9.84 -0.20
N VAL A 174 12.70 10.38 0.98
CA VAL A 174 11.74 11.48 1.10
C VAL A 174 12.18 12.70 0.30
N ARG A 175 13.47 13.04 0.37
CA ARG A 175 14.04 14.13 -0.40
C ARG A 175 13.92 13.88 -1.90
N GLY A 176 14.37 12.71 -2.38
CA GLY A 176 14.35 12.36 -3.80
C GLY A 176 12.92 12.31 -4.38
N VAL A 177 11.94 11.83 -3.62
CA VAL A 177 10.52 11.80 -4.02
C VAL A 177 9.93 13.21 -4.13
N ARG A 178 10.36 14.16 -3.28
CA ARG A 178 9.85 15.54 -3.27
C ARG A 178 10.54 16.46 -4.28
N GLU A 179 11.66 16.04 -4.82
CA GLU A 179 12.41 16.77 -5.87
C GLU A 179 11.84 16.49 -7.28
N LEU A 180 10.99 15.45 -7.46
CA LEU A 180 10.34 15.06 -8.71
C LEU A 180 8.87 15.49 -8.74
#